data_2e5d4d84dac2450196fff83d40282451
#
_entry.id   2e5d4d84dac2450196fff83d40282451
#
_cell.length_a   1.000
_cell.length_b   1.000
_cell.length_c   1.000
_cell.angle_alpha   90.00
_cell.angle_beta   90.00
_cell.angle_gamma   90.00
#
_symmetry.space_group_name_H-M   'P 1'
#
loop_
_entity.id
_entity.type
_entity.pdbx_description
1 polymer ?
#
loop_
_entity_poly.entity_id
_entity_poly.type
_entity_poly.pdbx_seq_one_letter_code
_entity_poly.pdbx_strand_id
1 'polypeptide(L)'
;MHNLENTFANPIMLNDEGYQAPNNFLILGLGESGVAMAKWCLRNGAKVSLADTRAREQLSPRQLAWLGELEFAGLQAAHFGVFNDSLLANVEVIGISPGLSPIQEPTQSFLAQAQKEVIDIWSEIEFFARAIAAMGRTAKAHDGKYEPAILAVTGTNGKTTTTALTGRLCERAGKKVAVAGNISPAALDRLMSALDSADQIEDMPDIWVLELSSFQLLHTHSLNATAATILNLTQDHLDWHGDMQAYANAKAKIFGPNTICILNRNDPLVMGLISEAQKTDRSIVTFGSSRPDEQGAFGIEHDLRAGGIDWLVWAEVDEELEPQPKRRRKSVIVEDEPLRLKRLIPADALRIRGRHNALNALAALALARAAGLPMNMLLHGLRDYQGEPHRVQSIAIIEGVEYVDDSKGTNVGRVGPRQNR
;
A
#
# COMPACT_ATOMS: atom_id res chain seq x y z
N MET A 1 -21.26 -24.39 -14.85
CA MET A 1 -20.37 -23.59 -13.98
C MET A 1 -19.18 -23.17 -14.85
N HIS A 2 -19.18 -21.95 -15.37
CA HIS A 2 -17.97 -21.38 -15.97
C HIS A 2 -17.10 -20.93 -14.81
N ASN A 3 -16.09 -21.72 -14.53
CA ASN A 3 -15.13 -21.41 -13.48
C ASN A 3 -14.35 -20.15 -13.90
N LEU A 4 -14.23 -19.13 -13.04
CA LEU A 4 -13.41 -17.95 -13.29
C LEU A 4 -11.97 -18.29 -13.70
N GLU A 5 -11.47 -19.47 -13.25
CA GLU A 5 -10.18 -20.00 -13.69
C GLU A 5 -10.05 -20.13 -15.22
N ASN A 6 -11.14 -20.46 -15.93
CA ASN A 6 -11.12 -20.53 -17.39
C ASN A 6 -11.23 -19.16 -18.07
N THR A 7 -11.83 -18.18 -17.40
CA THR A 7 -11.98 -16.81 -17.93
C THR A 7 -10.69 -16.01 -17.74
N PHE A 8 -9.98 -16.22 -16.62
CA PHE A 8 -8.72 -15.54 -16.29
C PHE A 8 -7.51 -16.47 -16.34
N ALA A 9 -7.61 -17.59 -17.11
CA ALA A 9 -6.47 -18.45 -17.35
C ALA A 9 -5.29 -17.65 -17.89
N ASN A 10 -4.18 -17.67 -17.16
CA ASN A 10 -2.93 -16.99 -17.47
C ASN A 10 -2.98 -15.44 -17.52
N PRO A 11 -3.43 -14.70 -16.48
CA PRO A 11 -3.37 -13.24 -16.49
C PRO A 11 -1.95 -12.68 -16.60
N ILE A 12 -0.90 -13.47 -16.29
CA ILE A 12 0.50 -13.10 -16.55
C ILE A 12 0.79 -13.07 -18.04
N MET A 13 0.10 -13.89 -18.84
CA MET A 13 0.37 -14.10 -20.26
C MET A 13 -0.25 -13.07 -21.21
N LEU A 14 -1.03 -12.11 -20.69
CA LEU A 14 -1.70 -11.08 -21.51
C LEU A 14 -0.83 -9.81 -21.56
N ASN A 15 -0.07 -9.67 -22.65
CA ASN A 15 0.67 -8.46 -22.95
C ASN A 15 -0.12 -7.54 -23.88
N ASP A 16 -0.04 -6.21 -23.69
CA ASP A 16 -0.81 -5.20 -24.43
C ASP A 16 -0.39 -5.05 -25.91
N GLU A 17 0.74 -5.62 -26.33
CA GLU A 17 1.35 -5.35 -27.63
C GLU A 17 1.74 -6.62 -28.45
N GLY A 18 1.17 -7.77 -28.11
CA GLY A 18 1.50 -9.02 -28.84
C GLY A 18 2.89 -9.57 -28.51
N TYR A 19 3.55 -9.07 -27.48
CA TYR A 19 4.77 -9.68 -26.95
C TYR A 19 4.43 -10.94 -26.17
N GLN A 20 5.27 -11.94 -26.32
CA GLN A 20 5.15 -13.16 -25.55
C GLN A 20 5.44 -12.86 -24.09
N ALA A 21 4.49 -13.13 -23.19
CA ALA A 21 4.67 -12.93 -21.75
C ALA A 21 5.83 -13.79 -21.23
N PRO A 22 6.57 -13.32 -20.20
CA PRO A 22 7.65 -14.10 -19.62
C PRO A 22 7.13 -15.44 -19.09
N ASN A 23 7.87 -16.50 -19.35
CA ASN A 23 7.51 -17.86 -19.00
C ASN A 23 8.54 -18.54 -18.08
N ASN A 24 9.74 -17.97 -17.95
CA ASN A 24 10.80 -18.51 -17.11
C ASN A 24 11.15 -17.56 -15.97
N PHE A 25 10.82 -17.97 -14.76
CA PHE A 25 10.99 -17.16 -13.55
C PHE A 25 12.01 -17.78 -12.59
N LEU A 26 12.87 -16.93 -12.04
CA LEU A 26 13.71 -17.27 -10.91
C LEU A 26 13.19 -16.51 -9.68
N ILE A 27 12.73 -17.21 -8.66
CA ILE A 27 12.26 -16.60 -7.42
C ILE A 27 13.39 -16.62 -6.39
N LEU A 28 13.76 -15.45 -5.87
CA LEU A 28 14.79 -15.29 -4.84
C LEU A 28 14.15 -15.15 -3.44
N GLY A 29 14.48 -16.10 -2.59
CA GLY A 29 14.06 -16.16 -1.19
C GLY A 29 12.81 -16.98 -0.93
N LEU A 30 12.91 -17.97 -0.03
CA LEU A 30 11.82 -18.84 0.45
C LEU A 30 11.17 -18.23 1.72
N GLY A 31 10.59 -17.03 1.56
CA GLY A 31 9.73 -16.36 2.53
C GLY A 31 8.28 -16.29 2.04
N GLU A 32 7.37 -15.67 2.80
CA GLU A 32 5.94 -15.54 2.40
C GLU A 32 5.79 -14.95 1.01
N SER A 33 6.45 -13.82 0.70
CA SER A 33 6.38 -13.19 -0.62
C SER A 33 6.96 -14.06 -1.74
N GLY A 34 8.08 -14.77 -1.48
CA GLY A 34 8.69 -15.65 -2.47
C GLY A 34 7.80 -16.85 -2.80
N VAL A 35 7.22 -17.46 -1.76
CA VAL A 35 6.26 -18.57 -1.92
C VAL A 35 5.01 -18.10 -2.68
N ALA A 36 4.47 -16.92 -2.36
CA ALA A 36 3.32 -16.37 -3.06
C ALA A 36 3.62 -16.11 -4.54
N MET A 37 4.79 -15.54 -4.87
CA MET A 37 5.25 -15.35 -6.26
C MET A 37 5.40 -16.69 -7.00
N ALA A 38 6.06 -17.68 -6.39
CA ALA A 38 6.23 -19.00 -6.98
C ALA A 38 4.91 -19.70 -7.26
N LYS A 39 3.99 -19.71 -6.26
CA LYS A 39 2.62 -20.26 -6.40
C LYS A 39 1.85 -19.58 -7.51
N TRP A 40 1.92 -18.25 -7.60
CA TRP A 40 1.26 -17.48 -8.65
C TRP A 40 1.79 -17.86 -10.05
N CYS A 41 3.11 -17.92 -10.24
CA CYS A 41 3.71 -18.30 -11.50
C CYS A 41 3.35 -19.74 -11.90
N LEU A 42 3.46 -20.70 -10.98
CA LEU A 42 3.11 -22.11 -11.23
C LEU A 42 1.63 -22.29 -11.58
N ARG A 43 0.74 -21.60 -10.85
CA ARG A 43 -0.70 -21.60 -11.15
C ARG A 43 -1.01 -21.12 -12.57
N ASN A 44 -0.20 -20.18 -13.08
CA ASN A 44 -0.33 -19.66 -14.44
C ASN A 44 0.49 -20.43 -15.50
N GLY A 45 0.99 -21.60 -15.17
CA GLY A 45 1.68 -22.50 -16.10
C GLY A 45 3.10 -22.10 -16.46
N ALA A 46 3.70 -21.15 -15.73
CA ALA A 46 5.05 -20.71 -15.96
C ALA A 46 6.09 -21.72 -15.41
N LYS A 47 7.30 -21.70 -15.96
CA LYS A 47 8.46 -22.43 -15.45
C LYS A 47 9.10 -21.64 -14.33
N VAL A 48 9.25 -22.26 -13.17
CA VAL A 48 9.73 -21.59 -11.95
C VAL A 48 10.91 -22.34 -11.37
N SER A 49 12.00 -21.63 -11.12
CA SER A 49 13.09 -22.04 -10.27
C SER A 49 13.15 -21.15 -9.03
N LEU A 50 13.64 -21.66 -7.91
CA LEU A 50 13.77 -20.93 -6.66
C LEU A 50 15.22 -20.94 -6.21
N ALA A 51 15.70 -19.82 -5.64
CA ALA A 51 17.00 -19.77 -4.97
C ALA A 51 16.88 -19.05 -3.62
N ASP A 52 17.59 -19.57 -2.61
CA ASP A 52 17.65 -18.99 -1.27
C ASP A 52 19.10 -18.98 -0.77
N THR A 53 19.51 -17.89 -0.14
CA THR A 53 20.89 -17.73 0.37
C THR A 53 21.22 -18.65 1.55
N ARG A 54 20.21 -19.19 2.23
CA ARG A 54 20.37 -20.13 3.33
C ARG A 54 20.68 -21.55 2.78
N ALA A 55 21.47 -22.30 3.52
CA ALA A 55 21.60 -23.73 3.25
C ALA A 55 20.27 -24.46 3.55
N ARG A 56 20.02 -25.58 2.86
CA ARG A 56 18.75 -26.33 2.99
C ARG A 56 18.51 -26.79 4.45
N GLU A 57 19.57 -27.11 5.18
CA GLU A 57 19.55 -27.54 6.58
C GLU A 57 19.16 -26.43 7.55
N GLN A 58 19.24 -25.17 7.12
CA GLN A 58 18.87 -23.99 7.92
C GLN A 58 17.40 -23.59 7.76
N LEU A 59 16.66 -24.28 6.88
CA LEU A 59 15.26 -24.00 6.66
C LEU A 59 14.42 -24.45 7.86
N SER A 60 13.48 -23.61 8.26
CA SER A 60 12.49 -23.96 9.28
C SER A 60 11.52 -25.03 8.77
N PRO A 61 10.84 -25.79 9.66
CA PRO A 61 9.82 -26.76 9.26
C PRO A 61 8.75 -26.19 8.35
N ARG A 62 8.34 -24.93 8.57
CA ARG A 62 7.38 -24.21 7.72
C ARG A 62 7.91 -23.99 6.29
N GLN A 63 9.18 -23.63 6.17
CA GLN A 63 9.81 -23.41 4.86
C GLN A 63 10.03 -24.72 4.10
N LEU A 64 10.36 -25.81 4.79
CA LEU A 64 10.44 -27.14 4.19
C LEU A 64 9.07 -27.62 3.69
N ALA A 65 7.99 -27.32 4.43
CA ALA A 65 6.62 -27.62 3.99
C ALA A 65 6.26 -26.81 2.72
N TRP A 66 6.55 -25.52 2.69
CA TRP A 66 6.36 -24.69 1.50
C TRP A 66 7.15 -25.18 0.28
N LEU A 67 8.41 -25.57 0.50
CA LEU A 67 9.23 -26.13 -0.58
C LEU A 67 8.59 -27.39 -1.15
N GLY A 68 8.12 -28.32 -0.30
CA GLY A 68 7.42 -29.53 -0.73
C GLY A 68 6.12 -29.22 -1.50
N GLU A 69 5.35 -28.21 -1.07
CA GLU A 69 4.17 -27.74 -1.82
C GLU A 69 4.54 -27.22 -3.21
N LEU A 70 5.61 -26.43 -3.33
CA LEU A 70 6.08 -25.89 -4.61
C LEU A 70 6.63 -26.99 -5.52
N GLU A 71 7.42 -27.95 -5.00
CA GLU A 71 7.92 -29.13 -5.73
C GLU A 71 6.75 -29.97 -6.28
N PHE A 72 5.72 -30.19 -5.46
CA PHE A 72 4.48 -30.89 -5.87
C PHE A 72 3.73 -30.11 -6.95
N ALA A 73 3.72 -28.78 -6.89
CA ALA A 73 3.09 -27.89 -7.86
C ALA A 73 3.88 -27.73 -9.19
N GLY A 74 5.09 -28.32 -9.30
CA GLY A 74 5.87 -28.32 -10.54
C GLY A 74 7.07 -27.39 -10.53
N LEU A 75 7.60 -26.99 -9.36
CA LEU A 75 8.86 -26.26 -9.26
C LEU A 75 9.98 -27.03 -9.97
N GLN A 76 10.69 -26.38 -10.91
CA GLN A 76 11.70 -27.06 -11.72
C GLN A 76 12.99 -27.36 -10.97
N ALA A 77 13.44 -26.39 -10.14
CA ALA A 77 14.67 -26.49 -9.36
C ALA A 77 14.61 -25.61 -8.12
N ALA A 78 15.30 -26.04 -7.06
CA ALA A 78 15.54 -25.24 -5.86
C ALA A 78 17.05 -25.24 -5.54
N HIS A 79 17.61 -24.04 -5.44
CA HIS A 79 19.02 -23.80 -5.15
C HIS A 79 19.17 -23.18 -3.77
N PHE A 80 20.13 -23.67 -2.97
CA PHE A 80 20.38 -23.21 -1.62
C PHE A 80 21.85 -22.85 -1.45
N GLY A 81 22.11 -21.72 -0.80
CA GLY A 81 23.45 -21.17 -0.60
C GLY A 81 23.74 -19.97 -1.50
N VAL A 82 25.00 -19.76 -1.84
CA VAL A 82 25.44 -18.59 -2.60
C VAL A 82 24.86 -18.60 -4.02
N PHE A 83 24.30 -17.48 -4.43
CA PHE A 83 23.84 -17.30 -5.80
C PHE A 83 25.03 -17.27 -6.76
N ASN A 84 24.89 -17.93 -7.90
CA ASN A 84 25.87 -17.93 -8.97
C ASN A 84 25.22 -17.62 -10.31
N ASP A 85 26.00 -17.09 -11.27
CA ASP A 85 25.48 -16.57 -12.52
C ASP A 85 24.81 -17.65 -13.40
N SER A 86 25.10 -18.93 -13.17
CA SER A 86 24.44 -20.01 -13.93
C SER A 86 22.93 -20.09 -13.64
N LEU A 87 22.46 -19.53 -12.51
CA LEU A 87 21.04 -19.43 -12.20
C LEU A 87 20.27 -18.48 -13.13
N LEU A 88 20.97 -17.57 -13.84
CA LEU A 88 20.36 -16.61 -14.76
C LEU A 88 20.07 -17.23 -16.14
N ALA A 89 20.58 -18.44 -16.42
CA ALA A 89 20.42 -19.08 -17.72
C ALA A 89 18.93 -19.26 -18.09
N ASN A 90 18.51 -18.63 -19.19
CA ASN A 90 17.13 -18.61 -19.70
C ASN A 90 16.09 -17.96 -18.75
N VAL A 91 16.51 -17.22 -17.73
CA VAL A 91 15.61 -16.48 -16.86
C VAL A 91 15.16 -15.20 -17.59
N GLU A 92 13.87 -14.95 -17.61
CA GLU A 92 13.29 -13.75 -18.20
C GLU A 92 12.94 -12.72 -17.10
N VAL A 93 12.55 -13.21 -15.91
CA VAL A 93 12.19 -12.36 -14.77
C VAL A 93 12.70 -12.97 -13.47
N ILE A 94 13.25 -12.13 -12.63
CA ILE A 94 13.58 -12.44 -11.23
C ILE A 94 12.48 -11.90 -10.31
N GLY A 95 11.81 -12.78 -9.56
CA GLY A 95 10.96 -12.40 -8.45
C GLY A 95 11.79 -12.30 -7.17
N ILE A 96 11.85 -11.13 -6.52
CA ILE A 96 12.70 -10.93 -5.35
C ILE A 96 11.89 -10.74 -4.06
N SER A 97 12.23 -11.52 -3.03
CA SER A 97 11.67 -11.35 -1.68
C SER A 97 12.24 -10.12 -0.97
N PRO A 98 11.42 -9.37 -0.18
CA PRO A 98 11.83 -8.13 0.45
C PRO A 98 12.95 -8.27 1.50
N GLY A 99 13.23 -9.49 1.95
CA GLY A 99 14.34 -9.77 2.89
C GLY A 99 15.73 -9.73 2.27
N LEU A 100 15.85 -9.69 0.93
CA LEU A 100 17.12 -9.68 0.20
C LEU A 100 17.51 -8.24 -0.16
N SER A 101 18.53 -7.71 0.51
CA SER A 101 19.00 -6.34 0.26
C SER A 101 19.79 -6.25 -1.05
N PRO A 102 19.47 -5.29 -1.92
CA PRO A 102 20.17 -5.10 -3.19
C PRO A 102 21.57 -4.48 -3.04
N ILE A 103 21.93 -4.03 -1.85
CA ILE A 103 23.25 -3.44 -1.55
C ILE A 103 24.13 -4.35 -0.68
N GLN A 104 23.67 -5.57 -0.39
CA GLN A 104 24.40 -6.55 0.41
C GLN A 104 24.72 -7.80 -0.42
N GLU A 105 25.93 -8.33 -0.22
CA GLU A 105 26.33 -9.60 -0.84
C GLU A 105 25.60 -10.80 -0.18
N PRO A 106 25.30 -11.86 -0.93
CA PRO A 106 25.60 -12.08 -2.35
C PRO A 106 24.57 -11.48 -3.32
N THR A 107 23.52 -10.87 -2.82
CA THR A 107 22.40 -10.36 -3.64
C THR A 107 22.86 -9.23 -4.56
N GLN A 108 23.71 -8.32 -4.06
CA GLN A 108 24.20 -7.16 -4.82
C GLN A 108 24.87 -7.54 -6.14
N SER A 109 25.88 -8.40 -6.08
CA SER A 109 26.61 -8.85 -7.27
C SER A 109 25.71 -9.62 -8.22
N PHE A 110 24.82 -10.48 -7.70
CA PHE A 110 23.90 -11.27 -8.50
C PHE A 110 22.90 -10.40 -9.26
N LEU A 111 22.27 -9.42 -8.60
CA LEU A 111 21.33 -8.48 -9.25
C LEU A 111 22.05 -7.58 -10.25
N ALA A 112 23.29 -7.16 -9.96
CA ALA A 112 24.10 -6.39 -10.92
C ALA A 112 24.39 -7.19 -12.19
N GLN A 113 24.62 -8.50 -12.10
CA GLN A 113 24.78 -9.37 -13.27
C GLN A 113 23.46 -9.53 -14.03
N ALA A 114 22.35 -9.79 -13.33
CA ALA A 114 21.02 -9.87 -13.94
C ALA A 114 20.66 -8.58 -14.73
N GLN A 115 21.00 -7.41 -14.19
CA GLN A 115 20.78 -6.13 -14.89
C GLN A 115 21.61 -6.00 -16.17
N LYS A 116 22.86 -6.50 -16.20
CA LYS A 116 23.67 -6.53 -17.42
C LYS A 116 23.07 -7.44 -18.48
N GLU A 117 22.39 -8.50 -18.09
CA GLU A 117 21.69 -9.43 -18.96
C GLU A 117 20.27 -8.96 -19.33
N VAL A 118 19.90 -7.74 -18.86
CA VAL A 118 18.57 -7.11 -19.12
C VAL A 118 17.42 -7.97 -18.61
N ILE A 119 17.63 -8.67 -17.48
CA ILE A 119 16.59 -9.45 -16.81
C ILE A 119 15.81 -8.53 -15.88
N ASP A 120 14.49 -8.53 -16.01
CA ASP A 120 13.59 -7.76 -15.16
C ASP A 120 13.59 -8.28 -13.71
N ILE A 121 13.54 -7.36 -12.76
CA ILE A 121 13.48 -7.68 -11.32
C ILE A 121 12.17 -7.15 -10.75
N TRP A 122 11.31 -8.05 -10.28
CA TRP A 122 9.97 -7.75 -9.79
C TRP A 122 9.80 -8.12 -8.32
N SER A 123 9.14 -7.24 -7.56
CA SER A 123 8.62 -7.57 -6.25
C SER A 123 7.28 -8.33 -6.36
N GLU A 124 6.85 -8.91 -5.25
CA GLU A 124 5.52 -9.55 -5.15
C GLU A 124 4.38 -8.57 -5.53
N ILE A 125 4.53 -7.29 -5.19
CA ILE A 125 3.57 -6.24 -5.53
C ILE A 125 3.58 -5.91 -7.03
N GLU A 126 4.71 -6.03 -7.72
CA GLU A 126 4.76 -5.90 -9.17
C GLU A 126 3.96 -7.01 -9.86
N PHE A 127 4.12 -8.27 -9.41
CA PHE A 127 3.29 -9.38 -9.90
C PHE A 127 1.79 -9.11 -9.67
N PHE A 128 1.43 -8.67 -8.46
CA PHE A 128 0.05 -8.32 -8.13
C PHE A 128 -0.50 -7.20 -9.04
N ALA A 129 0.25 -6.11 -9.23
CA ALA A 129 -0.17 -4.98 -10.05
C ALA A 129 -0.42 -5.41 -11.52
N ARG A 130 0.50 -6.21 -12.07
CA ARG A 130 0.35 -6.79 -13.43
C ARG A 130 -0.84 -7.73 -13.53
N ALA A 131 -1.06 -8.55 -12.51
CA ALA A 131 -2.21 -9.46 -12.46
C ALA A 131 -3.55 -8.70 -12.48
N ILE A 132 -3.72 -7.69 -11.64
CA ILE A 132 -4.94 -6.87 -11.61
C ILE A 132 -5.16 -6.15 -12.94
N ALA A 133 -4.11 -5.58 -13.53
CA ALA A 133 -4.21 -4.92 -14.84
C ALA A 133 -4.61 -5.92 -15.96
N ALA A 134 -4.02 -7.12 -15.97
CA ALA A 134 -4.35 -8.17 -16.92
C ALA A 134 -5.81 -8.65 -16.76
N MET A 135 -6.27 -8.83 -15.53
CA MET A 135 -7.68 -9.19 -15.24
C MET A 135 -8.65 -8.13 -15.75
N GLY A 136 -8.34 -6.84 -15.57
CA GLY A 136 -9.16 -5.76 -16.10
C GLY A 136 -9.26 -5.77 -17.63
N ARG A 137 -8.15 -6.04 -18.33
CA ARG A 137 -8.12 -6.18 -19.80
C ARG A 137 -8.92 -7.41 -20.26
N THR A 138 -8.75 -8.54 -19.61
CA THR A 138 -9.47 -9.78 -19.94
C THR A 138 -10.98 -9.60 -19.71
N ALA A 139 -11.39 -9.02 -18.60
CA ALA A 139 -12.80 -8.73 -18.33
C ALA A 139 -13.40 -7.85 -19.44
N LYS A 140 -12.71 -6.79 -19.85
CA LYS A 140 -13.13 -5.89 -20.93
C LYS A 140 -13.25 -6.61 -22.28
N ALA A 141 -12.36 -7.56 -22.58
CA ALA A 141 -12.42 -8.35 -23.80
C ALA A 141 -13.64 -9.31 -23.87
N HIS A 142 -14.26 -9.60 -22.73
CA HIS A 142 -15.44 -10.45 -22.59
C HIS A 142 -16.70 -9.68 -22.16
N ASP A 143 -16.79 -8.38 -22.51
CA ASP A 143 -17.91 -7.49 -22.17
C ASP A 143 -18.15 -7.31 -20.66
N GLY A 144 -17.20 -7.70 -19.83
CA GLY A 144 -17.19 -7.52 -18.39
C GLY A 144 -16.37 -6.29 -17.97
N LYS A 145 -16.44 -5.97 -16.69
CA LYS A 145 -15.64 -4.89 -16.09
C LYS A 145 -15.05 -5.36 -14.77
N TYR A 146 -13.71 -5.28 -14.66
CA TYR A 146 -13.02 -5.41 -13.38
C TYR A 146 -11.97 -4.32 -13.26
N GLU A 147 -12.32 -3.25 -12.59
CA GLU A 147 -11.48 -2.10 -12.32
C GLU A 147 -11.55 -1.76 -10.82
N PRO A 148 -10.97 -2.61 -9.95
CA PRO A 148 -11.04 -2.38 -8.52
C PRO A 148 -10.25 -1.14 -8.14
N ALA A 149 -10.71 -0.41 -7.12
CA ALA A 149 -9.89 0.63 -6.53
C ALA A 149 -8.73 0.02 -5.74
N ILE A 150 -7.51 0.53 -5.94
CA ILE A 150 -6.34 0.16 -5.15
C ILE A 150 -5.97 1.35 -4.27
N LEU A 151 -5.99 1.15 -2.95
CA LEU A 151 -5.62 2.13 -1.94
C LEU A 151 -4.31 1.67 -1.28
N ALA A 152 -3.22 2.40 -1.50
CA ALA A 152 -1.90 1.98 -1.06
C ALA A 152 -1.35 2.86 0.07
N VAL A 153 -0.78 2.21 1.09
CA VAL A 153 -0.27 2.87 2.30
C VAL A 153 1.19 2.48 2.54
N THR A 154 2.07 3.48 2.62
CA THR A 154 3.44 3.31 3.11
C THR A 154 3.81 4.40 4.11
N GLY A 155 5.00 4.34 4.64
CA GLY A 155 5.55 5.27 5.62
C GLY A 155 6.52 4.56 6.56
N THR A 156 7.22 5.29 7.41
CA THR A 156 8.01 4.66 8.47
C THR A 156 7.08 4.10 9.55
N ASN A 157 6.15 4.92 10.03
CA ASN A 157 5.21 4.58 11.11
C ASN A 157 3.75 4.71 10.67
N GLY A 158 2.82 4.02 11.37
CA GLY A 158 1.38 4.16 11.19
C GLY A 158 0.78 3.29 10.07
N LYS A 159 1.57 2.63 9.25
CA LYS A 159 1.11 1.83 8.10
C LYS A 159 -0.06 0.90 8.44
N THR A 160 0.15 -0.03 9.35
CA THR A 160 -0.84 -1.08 9.68
C THR A 160 -2.15 -0.49 10.20
N THR A 161 -2.07 0.51 11.11
CA THR A 161 -3.27 1.18 11.63
C THR A 161 -4.03 1.88 10.51
N THR A 162 -3.34 2.60 9.63
CA THR A 162 -3.97 3.31 8.51
C THR A 162 -4.57 2.33 7.51
N THR A 163 -3.86 1.25 7.17
CA THR A 163 -4.33 0.22 6.23
C THR A 163 -5.58 -0.49 6.76
N ALA A 164 -5.53 -0.97 8.01
CA ALA A 164 -6.67 -1.66 8.63
C ALA A 164 -7.88 -0.73 8.79
N LEU A 165 -7.65 0.52 9.24
CA LEU A 165 -8.71 1.51 9.33
C LEU A 165 -9.31 1.81 7.95
N THR A 166 -8.49 2.02 6.91
CA THR A 166 -8.98 2.26 5.54
C THR A 166 -9.87 1.11 5.06
N GLY A 167 -9.42 -0.13 5.27
CA GLY A 167 -10.21 -1.33 4.96
C GLY A 167 -11.57 -1.31 5.65
N ARG A 168 -11.56 -1.03 6.98
CA ARG A 168 -12.78 -0.97 7.77
C ARG A 168 -13.75 0.12 7.32
N LEU A 169 -13.22 1.30 6.94
CA LEU A 169 -14.05 2.40 6.40
C LEU A 169 -14.73 1.98 5.08
N CYS A 170 -13.98 1.34 4.19
CA CYS A 170 -14.50 0.86 2.91
C CYS A 170 -15.55 -0.24 3.08
N GLU A 171 -15.34 -1.20 4.00
CA GLU A 171 -16.34 -2.24 4.34
C GLU A 171 -17.65 -1.62 4.87
N ARG A 172 -17.52 -0.63 5.76
CA ARG A 172 -18.69 0.08 6.31
C ARG A 172 -19.45 0.88 5.25
N ALA A 173 -18.77 1.29 4.18
CA ALA A 173 -19.39 1.91 3.01
C ALA A 173 -20.01 0.86 2.04
N GLY A 174 -20.09 -0.42 2.44
CA GLY A 174 -20.75 -1.50 1.69
C GLY A 174 -19.90 -2.08 0.55
N LYS A 175 -18.58 -1.91 0.57
CA LYS A 175 -17.67 -2.47 -0.44
C LYS A 175 -17.13 -3.82 -0.04
N LYS A 176 -16.89 -4.69 -1.03
CA LYS A 176 -16.10 -5.91 -0.88
C LYS A 176 -14.62 -5.49 -0.83
N VAL A 177 -13.95 -5.74 0.29
CA VAL A 177 -12.60 -5.25 0.55
C VAL A 177 -11.62 -6.39 0.76
N ALA A 178 -10.46 -6.27 0.16
CA ALA A 178 -9.31 -7.12 0.45
C ALA A 178 -8.17 -6.28 1.02
N VAL A 179 -7.71 -6.63 2.21
CA VAL A 179 -6.54 -6.02 2.86
C VAL A 179 -5.38 -7.01 2.76
N ALA A 180 -4.21 -6.54 2.32
CA ALA A 180 -3.04 -7.41 2.07
C ALA A 180 -1.72 -6.63 1.99
N GLY A 181 -0.62 -7.33 1.72
CA GLY A 181 0.69 -6.78 1.42
C GLY A 181 1.73 -7.03 2.51
N ASN A 182 2.41 -5.99 2.99
CA ASN A 182 3.40 -6.10 4.08
C ASN A 182 2.80 -6.56 5.43
N ILE A 183 1.49 -6.51 5.57
CA ILE A 183 0.73 -7.28 6.55
C ILE A 183 0.23 -8.55 5.88
N SER A 184 0.34 -9.68 6.61
CA SER A 184 -0.17 -10.97 6.10
C SER A 184 -1.70 -10.91 5.90
N PRO A 185 -2.21 -11.52 4.82
CA PRO A 185 -1.49 -12.28 3.80
C PRO A 185 -0.79 -11.40 2.75
N ALA A 186 0.19 -11.98 2.03
CA ALA A 186 0.75 -11.38 0.83
C ALA A 186 -0.34 -11.04 -0.20
N ALA A 187 -0.13 -10.01 -1.02
CA ALA A 187 -1.16 -9.54 -1.96
C ALA A 187 -1.53 -10.61 -3.00
N LEU A 188 -0.56 -11.39 -3.48
CA LEU A 188 -0.81 -12.52 -4.38
C LEU A 188 -1.55 -13.67 -3.70
N ASP A 189 -1.23 -14.00 -2.44
CA ASP A 189 -1.98 -15.02 -1.70
C ASP A 189 -3.44 -14.61 -1.51
N ARG A 190 -3.66 -13.33 -1.19
CA ARG A 190 -5.02 -12.80 -1.07
C ARG A 190 -5.74 -12.79 -2.42
N LEU A 191 -5.04 -12.49 -3.52
CA LEU A 191 -5.59 -12.53 -4.86
C LEU A 191 -5.98 -13.96 -5.26
N MET A 192 -5.09 -14.94 -5.05
CA MET A 192 -5.39 -16.35 -5.32
C MET A 192 -6.59 -16.82 -4.51
N SER A 193 -6.63 -16.49 -3.22
CA SER A 193 -7.78 -16.84 -2.36
C SER A 193 -9.09 -16.19 -2.81
N ALA A 194 -9.05 -14.95 -3.32
CA ALA A 194 -10.22 -14.29 -3.88
C ALA A 194 -10.70 -14.98 -5.16
N LEU A 195 -9.78 -15.34 -6.06
CA LEU A 195 -10.08 -16.08 -7.28
C LEU A 195 -10.68 -17.47 -6.99
N ASP A 196 -10.15 -18.16 -5.97
CA ASP A 196 -10.65 -19.50 -5.57
C ASP A 196 -12.05 -19.45 -4.95
N SER A 197 -12.41 -18.31 -4.36
CA SER A 197 -13.68 -18.12 -3.65
C SER A 197 -14.78 -17.48 -4.50
N ALA A 198 -14.45 -16.91 -5.64
CA ALA A 198 -15.38 -16.19 -6.51
C ALA A 198 -15.98 -17.11 -7.57
N ASP A 199 -17.30 -17.11 -7.68
CA ASP A 199 -18.01 -17.82 -8.76
C ASP A 199 -18.09 -16.96 -10.03
N GLN A 200 -18.11 -15.64 -9.87
CA GLN A 200 -18.22 -14.64 -10.94
C GLN A 200 -17.35 -13.42 -10.62
N ILE A 201 -17.05 -12.59 -11.62
CA ILE A 201 -16.15 -11.43 -11.48
C ILE A 201 -16.66 -10.41 -10.46
N GLU A 202 -17.98 -10.31 -10.31
CA GLU A 202 -18.64 -9.44 -9.35
C GLU A 202 -18.39 -9.84 -7.89
N ASP A 203 -17.95 -11.10 -7.65
CA ASP A 203 -17.60 -11.58 -6.31
C ASP A 203 -16.20 -11.16 -5.87
N MET A 204 -15.38 -10.73 -6.81
CA MET A 204 -14.05 -10.20 -6.54
C MET A 204 -14.10 -8.90 -5.71
N PRO A 205 -13.03 -8.55 -4.99
CA PRO A 205 -12.97 -7.32 -4.22
C PRO A 205 -13.19 -6.07 -5.08
N ASP A 206 -14.06 -5.16 -4.64
CA ASP A 206 -14.23 -3.82 -5.22
C ASP A 206 -13.01 -2.93 -4.91
N ILE A 207 -12.42 -3.15 -3.73
CA ILE A 207 -11.31 -2.32 -3.21
C ILE A 207 -10.22 -3.21 -2.63
N TRP A 208 -8.99 -2.97 -3.05
CA TRP A 208 -7.76 -3.52 -2.48
C TRP A 208 -7.09 -2.46 -1.61
N VAL A 209 -6.83 -2.76 -0.35
CA VAL A 209 -6.10 -1.88 0.56
C VAL A 209 -4.76 -2.53 0.87
N LEU A 210 -3.68 -1.93 0.39
CA LEU A 210 -2.34 -2.51 0.43
C LEU A 210 -1.45 -1.78 1.43
N GLU A 211 -0.90 -2.51 2.41
CA GLU A 211 0.25 -2.04 3.17
C GLU A 211 1.53 -2.37 2.41
N LEU A 212 2.37 -1.38 2.13
CA LEU A 212 3.58 -1.55 1.34
C LEU A 212 4.83 -1.10 2.10
N SER A 213 5.86 -1.97 2.13
CA SER A 213 7.18 -1.62 2.62
C SER A 213 8.02 -0.95 1.53
N SER A 214 9.10 -0.25 1.94
CA SER A 214 10.08 0.29 1.00
C SER A 214 10.80 -0.80 0.21
N PHE A 215 10.95 -1.98 0.82
CA PHE A 215 11.59 -3.15 0.21
C PHE A 215 10.77 -3.68 -0.97
N GLN A 216 9.45 -3.83 -0.79
CA GLN A 216 8.53 -4.22 -1.86
C GLN A 216 8.48 -3.17 -2.96
N LEU A 217 8.38 -1.88 -2.59
CA LEU A 217 8.27 -0.77 -3.54
C LEU A 217 9.52 -0.58 -4.39
N LEU A 218 10.71 -0.97 -3.92
CA LEU A 218 11.95 -0.80 -4.70
C LEU A 218 11.88 -1.48 -6.07
N HIS A 219 11.27 -2.66 -6.15
CA HIS A 219 11.11 -3.45 -7.37
C HIS A 219 9.65 -3.51 -7.83
N THR A 220 8.89 -2.45 -7.55
CA THR A 220 7.53 -2.21 -8.05
C THR A 220 7.58 -1.10 -9.10
N HIS A 221 7.04 -1.34 -10.31
CA HIS A 221 7.17 -0.45 -11.46
C HIS A 221 5.82 -0.09 -12.09
N SER A 222 4.86 -1.01 -12.10
CA SER A 222 3.58 -0.86 -12.79
C SER A 222 2.39 -0.57 -11.87
N LEU A 223 2.63 -0.43 -10.55
CA LEU A 223 1.55 -0.10 -9.62
C LEU A 223 0.96 1.27 -9.94
N ASN A 224 -0.31 1.29 -10.29
CA ASN A 224 -1.07 2.50 -10.54
C ASN A 224 -2.29 2.52 -9.60
N ALA A 225 -2.04 2.84 -8.33
CA ALA A 225 -3.07 2.89 -7.31
C ALA A 225 -4.07 4.02 -7.60
N THR A 226 -5.34 3.82 -7.25
CA THR A 226 -6.38 4.87 -7.28
C THR A 226 -5.96 6.03 -6.37
N ALA A 227 -5.50 5.71 -5.17
CA ALA A 227 -4.91 6.67 -4.26
C ALA A 227 -3.83 6.02 -3.40
N ALA A 228 -2.82 6.78 -3.03
CA ALA A 228 -1.74 6.29 -2.19
C ALA A 228 -1.27 7.35 -1.20
N THR A 229 -0.72 6.91 -0.07
CA THR A 229 -0.15 7.80 0.94
C THR A 229 1.22 7.34 1.42
N ILE A 230 2.09 8.31 1.66
CA ILE A 230 3.28 8.16 2.49
C ILE A 230 3.02 8.91 3.79
N LEU A 231 2.82 8.18 4.89
CA LEU A 231 2.39 8.75 6.16
C LEU A 231 3.45 9.64 6.79
N ASN A 232 4.69 9.22 6.74
CA ASN A 232 5.86 9.92 7.28
C ASN A 232 7.16 9.25 6.81
N LEU A 233 8.25 10.00 6.88
CA LEU A 233 9.61 9.56 6.57
C LEU A 233 10.54 9.92 7.71
N THR A 234 10.95 8.92 8.50
CA THR A 234 11.99 9.06 9.53
C THR A 234 13.05 8.00 9.30
N GLN A 235 14.23 8.20 9.84
CA GLN A 235 15.35 7.29 9.67
C GLN A 235 14.97 5.86 10.10
N ASP A 236 15.06 4.93 9.14
CA ASP A 236 14.80 3.50 9.32
C ASP A 236 15.42 2.72 8.14
N HIS A 237 15.84 1.48 8.36
CA HIS A 237 16.34 0.57 7.32
C HIS A 237 17.48 1.12 6.43
N LEU A 238 18.34 2.00 6.96
CA LEU A 238 19.47 2.55 6.20
C LEU A 238 20.54 1.50 5.88
N ASP A 239 20.64 0.47 6.71
CA ASP A 239 21.45 -0.73 6.46
C ASP A 239 21.03 -1.49 5.20
N TRP A 240 19.74 -1.37 4.82
CA TRP A 240 19.18 -2.02 3.64
C TRP A 240 19.16 -1.10 2.41
N HIS A 241 18.92 0.21 2.57
CA HIS A 241 18.78 1.18 1.47
C HIS A 241 20.06 1.98 1.18
N GLY A 242 21.01 2.05 2.14
CA GLY A 242 22.21 2.87 2.08
C GLY A 242 22.03 4.24 2.70
N ASP A 243 21.04 5.01 2.26
CA ASP A 243 20.79 6.36 2.78
C ASP A 243 19.28 6.73 2.78
N MET A 244 18.96 7.90 3.37
CA MET A 244 17.60 8.42 3.47
C MET A 244 16.99 8.76 2.11
N GLN A 245 17.79 9.17 1.12
CA GLN A 245 17.28 9.52 -0.21
C GLN A 245 16.85 8.27 -0.96
N ALA A 246 17.65 7.21 -0.92
CA ALA A 246 17.31 5.91 -1.50
C ALA A 246 16.05 5.32 -0.85
N TYR A 247 15.94 5.42 0.49
CA TYR A 247 14.75 5.00 1.24
C TYR A 247 13.50 5.78 0.83
N ALA A 248 13.60 7.11 0.73
CA ALA A 248 12.50 7.99 0.31
C ALA A 248 12.10 7.72 -1.15
N ASN A 249 13.08 7.58 -2.05
CA ASN A 249 12.85 7.27 -3.46
C ASN A 249 12.17 5.90 -3.65
N ALA A 250 12.55 4.89 -2.87
CA ALA A 250 11.89 3.59 -2.89
C ALA A 250 10.40 3.72 -2.52
N LYS A 251 10.08 4.48 -1.45
CA LYS A 251 8.68 4.71 -1.06
C LYS A 251 7.90 5.55 -2.06
N ALA A 252 8.55 6.51 -2.73
CA ALA A 252 7.91 7.38 -3.72
C ALA A 252 7.34 6.61 -4.92
N LYS A 253 7.83 5.41 -5.19
CA LYS A 253 7.28 4.52 -6.24
C LYS A 253 5.83 4.08 -5.99
N ILE A 254 5.29 4.32 -4.80
CA ILE A 254 3.86 4.10 -4.50
C ILE A 254 2.95 5.02 -5.33
N PHE A 255 3.49 6.15 -5.80
CA PHE A 255 2.76 7.13 -6.59
C PHE A 255 2.91 6.84 -8.09
N GLY A 256 2.07 5.96 -8.62
CA GLY A 256 1.94 5.72 -10.05
C GLY A 256 1.48 6.97 -10.84
N PRO A 257 1.45 6.91 -12.17
CA PRO A 257 1.17 8.07 -13.02
C PRO A 257 -0.21 8.71 -12.78
N ASN A 258 -1.24 7.93 -12.51
CA ASN A 258 -2.62 8.41 -12.30
C ASN A 258 -3.06 8.37 -10.83
N THR A 259 -2.14 8.09 -9.92
CA THR A 259 -2.44 7.96 -8.49
C THR A 259 -2.76 9.32 -7.87
N ILE A 260 -3.86 9.40 -7.14
CA ILE A 260 -4.15 10.54 -6.25
C ILE A 260 -3.16 10.47 -5.08
N CYS A 261 -2.28 11.48 -4.98
CA CYS A 261 -1.22 11.54 -3.99
C CYS A 261 -1.75 12.14 -2.68
N ILE A 262 -1.81 11.34 -1.61
CA ILE A 262 -2.25 11.82 -0.30
C ILE A 262 -1.00 12.08 0.55
N LEU A 263 -0.71 13.37 0.82
CA LEU A 263 0.55 13.83 1.40
C LEU A 263 0.36 14.39 2.80
N ASN A 264 1.27 14.03 3.71
CA ASN A 264 1.33 14.58 5.05
C ASN A 264 2.02 15.95 5.06
N ARG A 265 1.26 17.05 5.28
CA ARG A 265 1.80 18.42 5.36
C ARG A 265 2.80 18.64 6.50
N ASN A 266 2.75 17.81 7.54
CA ASN A 266 3.66 17.92 8.68
C ASN A 266 5.03 17.30 8.42
N ASP A 267 5.22 16.60 7.30
CA ASP A 267 6.48 15.96 6.96
C ASP A 267 7.10 16.58 5.71
N PRO A 268 8.13 17.44 5.87
CA PRO A 268 8.78 18.09 4.73
C PRO A 268 9.41 17.13 3.73
N LEU A 269 9.89 15.95 4.19
CA LEU A 269 10.45 14.94 3.30
C LEU A 269 9.36 14.34 2.40
N VAL A 270 8.18 14.07 2.95
CA VAL A 270 7.02 13.59 2.18
C VAL A 270 6.59 14.65 1.17
N MET A 271 6.44 15.91 1.59
CA MET A 271 6.06 17.01 0.71
C MET A 271 7.07 17.25 -0.42
N GLY A 272 8.37 17.05 -0.15
CA GLY A 272 9.45 17.19 -1.12
C GLY A 272 9.58 16.06 -2.15
N LEU A 273 8.84 14.95 -2.00
CA LEU A 273 8.88 13.84 -2.96
C LEU A 273 8.23 14.17 -4.30
N ILE A 274 7.32 15.13 -4.33
CA ILE A 274 6.64 15.60 -5.54
C ILE A 274 7.13 17.00 -5.84
N SER A 275 7.87 17.16 -6.94
CA SER A 275 8.37 18.47 -7.36
C SER A 275 7.24 19.42 -7.75
N GLU A 276 7.48 20.73 -7.70
CA GLU A 276 6.48 21.73 -8.11
C GLU A 276 6.00 21.53 -9.56
N ALA A 277 6.87 21.08 -10.47
CA ALA A 277 6.50 20.75 -11.84
C ALA A 277 5.55 19.54 -11.92
N GLN A 278 5.74 18.55 -11.06
CA GLN A 278 4.88 17.36 -11.00
C GLN A 278 3.53 17.63 -10.33
N LYS A 279 3.44 18.66 -9.47
CA LYS A 279 2.17 19.03 -8.80
C LYS A 279 1.11 19.54 -9.78
N THR A 280 1.50 20.13 -10.90
CA THR A 280 0.57 20.60 -11.92
C THR A 280 -0.18 19.49 -12.65
N ASP A 281 0.42 18.32 -12.75
CA ASP A 281 -0.12 17.19 -13.52
C ASP A 281 -0.71 16.08 -12.64
N ARG A 282 -0.64 16.22 -11.31
CA ARG A 282 -1.10 15.21 -10.36
C ARG A 282 -2.23 15.71 -9.48
N SER A 283 -3.20 14.82 -9.21
CA SER A 283 -4.20 15.07 -8.16
C SER A 283 -3.56 14.90 -6.79
N ILE A 284 -3.52 15.96 -6.00
CA ILE A 284 -2.93 15.98 -4.66
C ILE A 284 -4.01 16.31 -3.64
N VAL A 285 -4.05 15.53 -2.57
CA VAL A 285 -4.84 15.79 -1.36
C VAL A 285 -3.87 15.80 -0.18
N THR A 286 -3.96 16.81 0.66
CA THR A 286 -3.08 16.90 1.84
C THR A 286 -3.82 16.59 3.13
N PHE A 287 -3.10 16.06 4.13
CA PHE A 287 -3.58 15.96 5.50
C PHE A 287 -2.52 16.44 6.47
N GLY A 288 -2.94 16.90 7.65
CA GLY A 288 -1.99 17.39 8.63
C GLY A 288 -2.64 17.76 9.97
N SER A 289 -1.81 18.15 10.93
CA SER A 289 -2.25 18.51 12.28
C SER A 289 -2.65 19.99 12.43
N SER A 290 -2.62 20.75 11.35
CA SER A 290 -3.11 22.14 11.27
C SER A 290 -4.42 22.20 10.51
N ARG A 291 -5.11 23.32 10.65
CA ARG A 291 -6.28 23.66 9.84
C ARG A 291 -5.90 23.63 8.36
N PRO A 292 -6.69 22.95 7.49
CA PRO A 292 -6.43 22.94 6.06
C PRO A 292 -6.79 24.28 5.41
N ASP A 293 -6.01 24.66 4.42
CA ASP A 293 -6.13 25.90 3.62
C ASP A 293 -6.33 25.64 2.13
N GLU A 294 -6.37 24.38 1.71
CA GLU A 294 -6.62 23.94 0.34
C GLU A 294 -7.89 23.10 0.25
N GLN A 295 -8.59 23.19 -0.89
CA GLN A 295 -9.78 22.38 -1.18
C GLN A 295 -9.47 20.89 -1.15
N GLY A 296 -10.34 20.10 -0.53
CA GLY A 296 -10.19 18.65 -0.42
C GLY A 296 -9.23 18.21 0.69
N ALA A 297 -8.46 19.12 1.27
CA ALA A 297 -7.49 18.83 2.31
C ALA A 297 -8.15 18.49 3.65
N PHE A 298 -7.46 17.64 4.42
CA PHE A 298 -7.88 17.22 5.75
C PHE A 298 -6.97 17.82 6.82
N GLY A 299 -7.52 18.07 8.02
CA GLY A 299 -6.72 18.66 9.10
C GLY A 299 -7.36 18.54 10.47
N ILE A 300 -6.73 19.24 11.43
CA ILE A 300 -7.23 19.37 12.80
C ILE A 300 -7.49 20.85 13.08
N GLU A 301 -8.68 21.15 13.55
CA GLU A 301 -9.06 22.47 14.05
C GLU A 301 -9.20 22.43 15.57
N HIS A 302 -8.48 23.30 16.27
CA HIS A 302 -8.60 23.46 17.71
C HIS A 302 -9.67 24.50 18.05
N ASP A 303 -10.75 24.07 18.70
CA ASP A 303 -11.87 24.97 19.10
C ASP A 303 -11.77 25.40 20.56
N LEU A 304 -11.18 26.56 20.78
CA LEU A 304 -11.09 27.16 22.11
C LEU A 304 -12.46 27.46 22.74
N ARG A 305 -13.49 27.77 21.91
CA ARG A 305 -14.83 28.11 22.39
C ARG A 305 -15.60 26.90 22.91
N ALA A 306 -15.27 25.72 22.38
CA ALA A 306 -15.90 24.47 22.81
C ALA A 306 -15.08 23.73 23.88
N GLY A 307 -14.32 24.47 24.72
CA GLY A 307 -13.55 23.88 25.82
C GLY A 307 -12.20 23.29 25.40
N GLY A 308 -11.64 23.69 24.26
CA GLY A 308 -10.33 23.24 23.80
C GLY A 308 -10.39 21.88 23.10
N ILE A 309 -11.45 21.57 22.38
CA ILE A 309 -11.63 20.31 21.64
C ILE A 309 -10.93 20.41 20.28
N ASP A 310 -10.15 19.38 19.96
CA ASP A 310 -9.60 19.16 18.62
C ASP A 310 -10.62 18.45 17.72
N TRP A 311 -10.96 19.05 16.58
CA TRP A 311 -11.86 18.48 15.59
C TRP A 311 -11.09 18.02 14.35
N LEU A 312 -11.33 16.82 13.90
CA LEU A 312 -10.98 16.43 12.54
C LEU A 312 -11.87 17.21 11.58
N VAL A 313 -11.25 17.86 10.59
CA VAL A 313 -11.94 18.73 9.64
C VAL A 313 -11.53 18.40 8.20
N TRP A 314 -12.44 18.72 7.27
CA TRP A 314 -12.25 18.60 5.84
C TRP A 314 -12.63 19.92 5.16
N ALA A 315 -11.77 20.40 4.26
CA ALA A 315 -12.02 21.62 3.51
C ALA A 315 -12.83 21.30 2.25
N GLU A 316 -14.04 21.82 2.20
CA GLU A 316 -14.98 21.66 1.10
C GLU A 316 -15.15 23.01 0.37
N VAL A 317 -15.44 23.01 -0.93
CA VAL A 317 -15.95 24.22 -1.59
C VAL A 317 -17.36 24.46 -1.12
N ASP A 318 -17.69 25.70 -0.82
CA ASP A 318 -19.05 26.10 -0.48
C ASP A 318 -19.87 26.22 -1.76
N GLU A 319 -20.53 25.15 -2.19
CA GLU A 319 -21.40 25.12 -3.37
C GLU A 319 -22.63 26.05 -3.25
N GLU A 320 -22.93 26.55 -2.03
CA GLU A 320 -24.05 27.48 -1.79
C GLU A 320 -23.70 28.94 -2.13
N LEU A 321 -22.41 29.25 -2.33
CA LEU A 321 -22.00 30.55 -2.84
C LEU A 321 -21.97 30.49 -4.38
N GLU A 322 -23.11 30.72 -5.04
CA GLU A 322 -23.15 30.98 -6.48
C GLU A 322 -22.09 32.03 -6.83
N PRO A 323 -21.22 31.77 -7.81
CA PRO A 323 -20.27 32.77 -8.26
C PRO A 323 -21.03 33.98 -8.77
N GLN A 324 -21.01 35.08 -8.05
CA GLN A 324 -21.61 36.36 -8.47
C GLN A 324 -21.08 36.70 -9.85
N PRO A 325 -21.92 37.07 -10.81
CA PRO A 325 -21.48 37.36 -12.19
C PRO A 325 -20.44 38.48 -12.17
N LYS A 326 -19.22 38.15 -12.58
CA LYS A 326 -18.04 39.05 -12.58
C LYS A 326 -18.32 40.27 -13.45
N ARG A 327 -18.58 41.44 -12.86
CA ARG A 327 -18.47 42.73 -13.54
C ARG A 327 -17.02 42.97 -13.90
N ARG A 328 -16.69 42.95 -15.19
CA ARG A 328 -15.35 43.27 -15.73
C ARG A 328 -14.87 44.62 -15.19
N ARG A 329 -13.91 44.60 -14.28
CA ARG A 329 -12.99 45.73 -14.04
C ARG A 329 -11.54 45.16 -14.03
N LYS A 330 -10.65 45.90 -14.71
CA LYS A 330 -9.25 45.63 -14.88
C LYS A 330 -8.54 45.54 -13.53
N SER A 331 -7.64 44.60 -13.39
CA SER A 331 -6.84 44.17 -12.25
C SER A 331 -7.59 43.20 -11.32
N VAL A 332 -7.47 41.90 -11.61
CA VAL A 332 -8.05 40.85 -10.77
C VAL A 332 -6.99 40.36 -9.81
N ILE A 333 -7.13 40.74 -8.54
CA ILE A 333 -6.72 39.87 -7.42
C ILE A 333 -7.68 38.69 -7.50
N VAL A 334 -7.19 37.50 -7.77
CA VAL A 334 -7.96 36.26 -7.64
C VAL A 334 -8.20 36.13 -6.13
N GLU A 335 -9.37 36.56 -5.64
CA GLU A 335 -9.80 36.21 -4.30
C GLU A 335 -10.03 34.68 -4.31
N ASP A 336 -9.27 33.96 -3.47
CA ASP A 336 -9.45 32.54 -3.22
C ASP A 336 -10.91 32.30 -2.82
N GLU A 337 -11.53 31.29 -3.43
CA GLU A 337 -12.89 30.88 -3.06
C GLU A 337 -12.92 30.56 -1.57
N PRO A 338 -13.88 31.09 -0.79
CA PRO A 338 -13.92 30.87 0.65
C PRO A 338 -14.11 29.37 0.92
N LEU A 339 -13.11 28.75 1.56
CA LEU A 339 -13.15 27.35 1.96
C LEU A 339 -14.06 27.17 3.17
N ARG A 340 -15.04 26.29 3.05
CA ARG A 340 -15.86 25.87 4.18
C ARG A 340 -15.20 24.68 4.87
N LEU A 341 -14.88 24.82 6.16
CA LEU A 341 -14.41 23.70 6.96
C LEU A 341 -15.58 22.92 7.56
N LYS A 342 -15.67 21.67 7.13
CA LYS A 342 -16.63 20.73 7.69
C LYS A 342 -16.01 19.98 8.87
N ARG A 343 -16.56 20.17 10.06
CA ARG A 343 -16.21 19.38 11.24
C ARG A 343 -16.72 17.96 11.08
N LEU A 344 -15.85 16.98 11.18
CA LEU A 344 -16.14 15.57 10.94
C LEU A 344 -16.45 14.85 12.26
N ILE A 345 -15.49 14.81 13.17
CA ILE A 345 -15.57 14.13 14.46
C ILE A 345 -14.58 14.79 15.44
N PRO A 346 -14.89 14.90 16.72
CA PRO A 346 -13.90 15.26 17.74
C PRO A 346 -12.79 14.22 17.81
N ALA A 347 -11.53 14.65 17.95
CA ALA A 347 -10.39 13.74 17.98
C ALA A 347 -10.41 12.79 19.21
N ASP A 348 -11.00 13.23 20.32
CA ASP A 348 -11.20 12.45 21.55
C ASP A 348 -12.33 11.40 21.43
N ALA A 349 -13.21 11.54 20.45
CA ALA A 349 -14.22 10.53 20.12
C ALA A 349 -13.66 9.33 19.35
N LEU A 350 -12.40 9.40 18.87
CA LEU A 350 -11.70 8.26 18.30
C LEU A 350 -11.33 7.28 19.41
N ARG A 351 -11.61 6.00 19.20
CA ARG A 351 -11.20 4.94 20.16
C ARG A 351 -9.69 4.68 20.11
N ILE A 352 -9.04 4.98 18.97
CA ILE A 352 -7.59 5.00 18.83
C ILE A 352 -7.05 6.35 19.30
N ARG A 353 -6.33 6.36 20.42
CA ARG A 353 -5.89 7.60 21.07
C ARG A 353 -4.58 8.14 20.52
N GLY A 354 -4.39 9.45 20.69
CA GLY A 354 -3.17 10.17 20.39
C GLY A 354 -3.20 10.89 19.05
N ARG A 355 -2.45 12.01 18.99
CA ARG A 355 -2.40 12.87 17.80
C ARG A 355 -1.93 12.16 16.53
N HIS A 356 -1.00 11.21 16.66
CA HIS A 356 -0.55 10.37 15.54
C HIS A 356 -1.68 9.50 14.97
N ASN A 357 -2.58 8.99 15.81
CA ASN A 357 -3.74 8.23 15.36
C ASN A 357 -4.83 9.12 14.75
N ALA A 358 -4.96 10.36 15.19
CA ALA A 358 -5.79 11.34 14.50
C ALA A 358 -5.27 11.60 13.07
N LEU A 359 -3.96 11.72 12.87
CA LEU A 359 -3.35 11.83 11.52
C LEU A 359 -3.55 10.56 10.69
N ASN A 360 -3.40 9.37 11.29
CA ASN A 360 -3.70 8.10 10.61
C ASN A 360 -5.17 8.03 10.16
N ALA A 361 -6.09 8.53 10.99
CA ALA A 361 -7.50 8.61 10.66
C ALA A 361 -7.80 9.59 9.52
N LEU A 362 -7.13 10.75 9.48
CA LEU A 362 -7.25 11.69 8.36
C LEU A 362 -6.73 11.10 7.07
N ALA A 363 -5.59 10.39 7.09
CA ALA A 363 -5.04 9.69 5.92
C ALA A 363 -6.01 8.60 5.41
N ALA A 364 -6.59 7.80 6.32
CA ALA A 364 -7.56 6.77 5.96
C ALA A 364 -8.85 7.36 5.35
N LEU A 365 -9.36 8.47 5.91
CA LEU A 365 -10.50 9.19 5.34
C LEU A 365 -10.19 9.73 3.95
N ALA A 366 -9.00 10.33 3.75
CA ALA A 366 -8.57 10.85 2.46
C ALA A 366 -8.47 9.74 1.40
N LEU A 367 -7.89 8.58 1.74
CA LEU A 367 -7.83 7.40 0.87
C LEU A 367 -9.22 6.91 0.46
N ALA A 368 -10.11 6.71 1.43
CA ALA A 368 -11.46 6.23 1.17
C ALA A 368 -12.30 7.24 0.36
N ARG A 369 -12.13 8.55 0.60
CA ARG A 369 -12.76 9.61 -0.21
C ARG A 369 -12.24 9.62 -1.64
N ALA A 370 -10.94 9.44 -1.86
CA ALA A 370 -10.34 9.34 -3.18
C ALA A 370 -10.90 8.14 -3.99
N ALA A 371 -11.34 7.07 -3.32
CA ALA A 371 -12.08 5.97 -3.93
C ALA A 371 -13.58 6.30 -4.18
N GLY A 372 -14.02 7.55 -3.99
CA GLY A 372 -15.39 7.99 -4.24
C GLY A 372 -16.40 7.66 -3.13
N LEU A 373 -15.95 7.18 -1.96
CA LEU A 373 -16.89 6.77 -0.89
C LEU A 373 -17.46 7.99 -0.14
N PRO A 374 -18.76 7.98 0.22
CA PRO A 374 -19.42 9.10 0.85
C PRO A 374 -18.97 9.29 2.30
N MET A 375 -18.69 10.55 2.71
CA MET A 375 -18.11 10.89 4.01
C MET A 375 -18.96 10.42 5.21
N ASN A 376 -20.28 10.49 5.12
CA ASN A 376 -21.18 10.05 6.18
C ASN A 376 -20.99 8.57 6.54
N MET A 377 -20.81 7.70 5.54
CA MET A 377 -20.56 6.26 5.75
C MET A 377 -19.20 6.03 6.41
N LEU A 378 -18.18 6.79 5.99
CA LEU A 378 -16.82 6.70 6.53
C LEU A 378 -16.77 7.09 8.01
N LEU A 379 -17.50 8.14 8.42
CA LEU A 379 -17.53 8.58 9.80
C LEU A 379 -18.15 7.56 10.76
N HIS A 380 -19.11 6.76 10.30
CA HIS A 380 -19.63 5.64 11.09
C HIS A 380 -18.54 4.57 11.32
N GLY A 381 -17.79 4.19 10.27
CA GLY A 381 -16.68 3.25 10.38
C GLY A 381 -15.58 3.75 11.32
N LEU A 382 -15.29 5.05 11.27
CA LEU A 382 -14.26 5.67 12.11
C LEU A 382 -14.59 5.63 13.62
N ARG A 383 -15.86 5.80 13.99
CA ARG A 383 -16.32 5.70 15.39
C ARG A 383 -16.23 4.28 15.95
N ASP A 384 -16.41 3.27 15.09
CA ASP A 384 -16.45 1.86 15.48
C ASP A 384 -15.05 1.23 15.57
N TYR A 385 -14.03 1.83 14.95
CA TYR A 385 -12.69 1.24 14.88
C TYR A 385 -11.98 1.29 16.23
N GLN A 386 -11.60 0.11 16.75
CA GLN A 386 -10.98 -0.05 18.07
C GLN A 386 -9.45 -0.09 18.06
N GLY A 387 -8.83 -0.10 16.87
CA GLY A 387 -7.40 -0.30 16.69
C GLY A 387 -7.04 -1.78 16.46
N GLU A 388 -5.76 -2.00 16.16
CA GLU A 388 -5.21 -3.33 15.91
C GLU A 388 -4.60 -3.93 17.19
N PRO A 389 -4.66 -5.26 17.38
CA PRO A 389 -4.03 -5.93 18.49
C PRO A 389 -2.53 -5.58 18.58
N HIS A 390 -2.03 -5.39 19.79
CA HIS A 390 -0.64 -5.08 20.09
C HIS A 390 -0.13 -3.73 19.55
N ARG A 391 -1.03 -2.79 19.25
CA ARG A 391 -0.72 -1.43 18.79
C ARG A 391 -1.40 -0.40 19.66
N VAL A 392 -0.72 0.02 20.72
CA VAL A 392 -1.28 0.97 21.71
C VAL A 392 -2.62 0.46 22.26
N GLN A 393 -2.74 -0.85 22.39
CA GLN A 393 -3.96 -1.51 22.89
C GLN A 393 -4.07 -1.36 24.40
N SER A 394 -5.16 -0.75 24.88
CA SER A 394 -5.46 -0.74 26.32
C SER A 394 -5.81 -2.14 26.79
N ILE A 395 -5.03 -2.68 27.74
CA ILE A 395 -5.22 -4.04 28.27
C ILE A 395 -5.94 -4.03 29.63
N ALA A 396 -5.65 -3.04 30.47
CA ALA A 396 -6.26 -2.91 31.79
C ALA A 396 -6.13 -1.48 32.31
N ILE A 397 -7.02 -1.10 33.21
CA ILE A 397 -6.89 0.09 34.06
C ILE A 397 -6.90 -0.40 35.50
N ILE A 398 -5.77 -0.26 36.19
CA ILE A 398 -5.60 -0.69 37.58
C ILE A 398 -5.26 0.55 38.41
N GLU A 399 -6.05 0.86 39.41
CA GLU A 399 -5.89 2.02 40.31
C GLU A 399 -5.71 3.35 39.55
N GLY A 400 -6.42 3.52 38.43
CA GLY A 400 -6.34 4.73 37.60
C GLY A 400 -5.14 4.78 36.65
N VAL A 401 -4.27 3.74 36.64
CA VAL A 401 -3.15 3.60 35.70
C VAL A 401 -3.59 2.73 34.54
N GLU A 402 -3.49 3.25 33.32
CA GLU A 402 -3.80 2.51 32.10
C GLU A 402 -2.56 1.71 31.65
N TYR A 403 -2.73 0.39 31.50
CA TYR A 403 -1.72 -0.52 30.94
C TYR A 403 -2.00 -0.72 29.46
N VAL A 404 -0.97 -0.54 28.63
CA VAL A 404 -1.08 -0.54 27.18
C VAL A 404 -0.10 -1.52 26.58
N ASP A 405 -0.57 -2.37 25.66
CA ASP A 405 0.25 -3.23 24.84
C ASP A 405 0.61 -2.52 23.52
N ASP A 406 1.89 -2.30 23.29
CA ASP A 406 2.46 -1.78 22.05
C ASP A 406 3.66 -2.63 21.60
N SER A 407 3.56 -3.95 21.78
CA SER A 407 4.64 -4.91 21.51
C SER A 407 5.03 -5.00 20.02
N LYS A 408 4.22 -4.49 19.11
CA LYS A 408 4.54 -4.30 17.68
C LYS A 408 5.26 -2.99 17.36
N GLY A 409 5.59 -2.16 18.35
CA GLY A 409 6.41 -0.96 18.20
C GLY A 409 7.88 -1.33 17.95
N THR A 410 8.44 -0.97 16.77
CA THR A 410 9.78 -1.44 16.34
C THR A 410 10.86 -0.36 16.28
N ASN A 411 10.52 0.93 16.49
CA ASN A 411 11.51 1.99 16.46
C ASN A 411 11.30 3.06 17.55
N VAL A 412 12.38 3.84 17.86
CA VAL A 412 12.41 4.85 18.91
C VAL A 412 11.39 5.98 18.71
N GLY A 413 11.03 6.29 17.47
CA GLY A 413 10.01 7.31 17.15
C GLY A 413 8.60 6.94 17.62
N ARG A 414 8.34 5.66 17.98
CA ARG A 414 7.09 5.17 18.56
C ARG A 414 7.05 5.25 20.09
N VAL A 415 8.21 5.23 20.74
CA VAL A 415 8.36 5.08 22.20
C VAL A 415 8.70 6.42 22.88
N GLY A 416 8.27 7.54 22.32
CA GLY A 416 8.46 8.85 22.96
C GLY A 416 7.71 8.96 24.30
N PRO A 417 8.25 9.73 25.28
CA PRO A 417 7.60 9.88 26.58
C PRO A 417 6.20 10.45 26.39
N ARG A 418 5.18 9.74 26.88
CA ARG A 418 3.81 10.25 26.94
C ARG A 418 3.80 11.38 27.94
N GLN A 419 3.58 12.61 27.50
CA GLN A 419 3.23 13.69 28.40
C GLN A 419 1.85 13.36 28.98
N ASN A 420 1.83 13.03 30.28
CA ASN A 420 0.61 12.97 31.06
C ASN A 420 -0.08 14.34 30.98
N ARG A 421 -1.30 14.36 30.51
CA ARG A 421 -2.27 15.41 30.78
C ARG A 421 -3.40 14.85 31.64
#